data_e96523baf30a4c9c79784fe67fd6bf55
#
_entry.id   e96523baf30a4c9c79784fe67fd6bf55
#
_cell.length_a   1.000
_cell.length_b   1.000
_cell.length_c   1.000
_cell.angle_alpha   90.00
_cell.angle_beta   90.00
_cell.angle_gamma   90.00
#
_symmetry.space_group_name_H-M   'P 1'
#
loop_
_entity.id
_entity.type
_entity.pdbx_description
1 polymer ?
#
loop_
_entity_poly.entity_id
_entity_poly.type
_entity_poly.pdbx_seq_one_letter_code
_entity_poly.pdbx_strand_id
1 'polypeptide(L)'
;MAVRIRLARAGRKKRPFYRVVVADARAPRDSGYKEVIGYYNPLTEPSTIEIDAERAKYWLEKGAQPTEAVERLLEIVGVLPKNSK
;
A
#
# COMPACT_ATOMS: atom_id res chain seq x y z
N MET A 1 -16.68 -0.41 9.94
CA MET A 1 -15.84 -1.43 9.31
C MET A 1 -14.39 -1.01 9.32
N ALA A 2 -13.53 -1.91 9.69
CA ALA A 2 -12.11 -1.60 9.68
C ALA A 2 -11.53 -1.91 8.30
N VAL A 3 -11.02 -0.90 7.64
CA VAL A 3 -10.40 -1.03 6.33
C VAL A 3 -8.92 -0.67 6.48
N ARG A 4 -8.06 -1.46 5.87
CA ARG A 4 -6.62 -1.22 5.94
C ARG A 4 -6.01 -1.14 4.55
N ILE A 5 -4.97 -0.34 4.44
CA ILE A 5 -4.14 -0.28 3.25
C ILE A 5 -2.85 -1.01 3.60
N ARG A 6 -2.56 -2.07 2.88
CA ARG A 6 -1.42 -2.92 3.20
C ARG A 6 -0.70 -3.40 1.95
N LEU A 7 0.47 -3.98 2.15
CA LEU A 7 1.21 -4.60 1.05
C LEU A 7 0.80 -6.07 0.94
N ALA A 8 0.51 -6.49 -0.28
CA ALA A 8 0.26 -7.89 -0.58
C ALA A 8 1.40 -8.39 -1.45
N ARG A 9 2.03 -9.47 -1.04
CA ARG A 9 3.14 -10.03 -1.79
C ARG A 9 2.66 -10.61 -3.11
N ALA A 10 3.40 -10.32 -4.17
CA ALA A 10 3.12 -10.82 -5.51
C ALA A 10 4.45 -11.17 -6.16
N GLY A 11 4.40 -11.68 -7.39
CA GLY A 11 5.61 -12.03 -8.10
C GLY A 11 6.04 -13.46 -7.85
N ARG A 12 7.26 -13.77 -8.28
CA ARG A 12 7.79 -15.13 -8.19
C ARG A 12 8.71 -15.29 -6.99
N LYS A 13 9.08 -16.52 -6.71
CA LYS A 13 9.86 -16.90 -5.53
C LYS A 13 11.14 -16.07 -5.36
N LYS A 14 11.88 -15.79 -6.44
CA LYS A 14 13.12 -15.03 -6.37
C LYS A 14 12.97 -13.58 -6.79
N ARG A 15 11.78 -13.17 -7.19
CA ARG A 15 11.49 -11.82 -7.64
C ARG A 15 10.20 -11.33 -7.03
N PRO A 16 10.17 -11.16 -5.72
CA PRO A 16 8.96 -10.65 -5.08
C PRO A 16 8.76 -9.19 -5.40
N PHE A 17 7.51 -8.82 -5.60
CA PHE A 17 7.11 -7.44 -5.56
C PHE A 17 5.82 -7.36 -4.77
N TYR A 18 5.38 -6.15 -4.48
CA TYR A 18 4.23 -5.98 -3.61
C TYR A 18 3.19 -5.11 -4.28
N ARG A 19 1.93 -5.44 -4.05
CA ARG A 19 0.82 -4.57 -4.43
C ARG A 19 0.39 -3.82 -3.19
N VAL A 20 0.07 -2.54 -3.37
CA VAL A 20 -0.52 -1.74 -2.29
C VAL A 20 -2.02 -1.93 -2.43
N VAL A 21 -2.63 -2.59 -1.47
CA VAL A 21 -4.02 -2.99 -1.57
C VAL A 21 -4.85 -2.43 -0.42
N VAL A 22 -6.12 -2.20 -0.71
CA VAL A 22 -7.10 -1.80 0.29
C VAL A 22 -7.93 -3.04 0.61
N ALA A 23 -8.00 -3.40 1.88
CA ALA A 23 -8.69 -4.61 2.29
C ALA A 23 -9.37 -4.42 3.64
N ASP A 24 -10.43 -5.20 3.85
CA ASP A 24 -11.04 -5.28 5.17
C ASP A 24 -10.02 -5.91 6.12
N ALA A 25 -9.93 -5.39 7.34
CA ALA A 25 -8.98 -5.91 8.32
C ALA A 25 -9.18 -7.39 8.64
N ARG A 26 -10.36 -7.90 8.39
CA ARG A 26 -10.68 -9.32 8.63
C ARG A 26 -10.44 -10.19 7.41
N ALA A 27 -10.13 -9.60 6.26
CA ALA A 27 -9.94 -10.37 5.04
C ALA A 27 -8.68 -11.23 5.11
N PRO A 28 -8.70 -12.41 4.47
CA PRO A 28 -7.49 -13.22 4.38
C PRO A 28 -6.36 -12.47 3.71
N ARG A 29 -5.15 -12.84 4.10
CA ARG A 29 -3.95 -12.15 3.66
C ARG A 29 -3.78 -12.07 2.14
N ASP A 30 -4.12 -13.14 1.45
CA ASP A 30 -3.85 -13.27 0.02
C ASP A 30 -5.07 -13.09 -0.85
N SER A 31 -6.18 -12.69 -0.27
CA SER A 31 -7.42 -12.53 -1.03
C SER A 31 -8.34 -11.54 -0.34
N GLY A 32 -9.42 -11.20 -1.01
CA GLY A 32 -10.47 -10.38 -0.42
C GLY A 32 -10.16 -8.90 -0.33
N TYR A 33 -9.16 -8.41 -1.04
CA TYR A 33 -8.94 -6.98 -1.04
C TYR A 33 -9.93 -6.28 -1.98
N LYS A 34 -10.27 -5.06 -1.57
CA LYS A 34 -11.27 -4.26 -2.28
C LYS A 34 -10.70 -3.61 -3.54
N GLU A 35 -9.43 -3.22 -3.50
CA GLU A 35 -8.85 -2.46 -4.58
C GLU A 35 -7.33 -2.53 -4.51
N VAL A 36 -6.69 -2.55 -5.66
CA VAL A 36 -5.23 -2.39 -5.75
C VAL A 36 -4.98 -0.94 -6.14
N ILE A 37 -4.25 -0.22 -5.31
CA ILE A 37 -3.99 1.20 -5.55
C ILE A 37 -2.55 1.51 -5.89
N GLY A 38 -1.69 0.50 -5.96
CA GLY A 38 -0.32 0.76 -6.34
C GLY A 38 0.55 -0.48 -6.27
N TYR A 39 1.83 -0.25 -6.52
CA TYR A 39 2.85 -1.30 -6.55
C TYR A 39 4.12 -0.81 -5.89
N TYR A 40 4.84 -1.74 -5.30
CA TYR A 40 6.16 -1.46 -4.76
C TYR A 40 7.10 -2.58 -5.19
N ASN A 41 8.17 -2.23 -5.88
CA ASN A 41 9.17 -3.19 -6.32
C ASN A 41 10.52 -2.82 -5.72
N PRO A 42 10.99 -3.54 -4.69
CA PRO A 42 12.27 -3.25 -4.06
C PRO A 42 13.46 -3.76 -4.85
N LEU A 43 13.23 -4.56 -5.90
CA LEU A 43 14.32 -5.15 -6.68
C LEU A 43 14.95 -4.19 -7.68
N THR A 44 14.25 -3.11 -8.02
CA THR A 44 14.82 -2.09 -8.92
C THR A 44 15.71 -1.15 -8.14
N GLU A 45 16.61 -0.47 -8.87
CA GLU A 45 17.54 0.48 -8.27
C GLU A 45 17.40 1.84 -8.97
N PRO A 46 16.79 2.87 -8.36
CA PRO A 46 16.14 2.80 -7.04
C PRO A 46 14.84 2.00 -7.05
N SER A 47 14.32 1.70 -5.87
CA SER A 47 13.06 0.97 -5.75
C SER A 47 11.93 1.68 -6.47
N THR A 48 11.11 0.91 -7.18
CA THR A 48 9.97 1.48 -7.89
C THR A 48 8.77 1.52 -6.97
N ILE A 49 8.18 2.70 -6.84
CA ILE A 49 6.97 2.90 -6.04
C ILE A 49 5.97 3.64 -6.91
N GLU A 50 4.84 3.00 -7.19
CA GLU A 50 3.76 3.63 -7.95
C GLU A 50 2.50 3.51 -7.14
N ILE A 51 1.90 4.62 -6.75
CA ILE A 51 0.68 4.64 -5.98
C ILE A 51 -0.26 5.66 -6.59
N ASP A 52 -1.52 5.25 -6.80
CA ASP A 52 -2.56 6.17 -7.23
C ASP A 52 -2.89 7.08 -6.06
N ALA A 53 -2.38 8.29 -6.10
CA ALA A 53 -2.52 9.24 -5.00
C ALA A 53 -3.99 9.59 -4.73
N GLU A 54 -4.80 9.72 -5.77
CA GLU A 54 -6.21 10.05 -5.61
C GLU A 54 -6.95 8.94 -4.89
N ARG A 55 -6.70 7.68 -5.26
CA ARG A 55 -7.35 6.56 -4.60
C ARG A 55 -6.86 6.39 -3.17
N ALA A 56 -5.56 6.57 -2.95
CA ALA A 56 -5.02 6.52 -1.60
C ALA A 56 -5.68 7.56 -0.70
N LYS A 57 -5.78 8.79 -1.18
CA LYS A 57 -6.44 9.85 -0.42
C LYS A 57 -7.90 9.55 -0.16
N TYR A 58 -8.59 9.02 -1.17
CA TYR A 58 -9.99 8.63 -1.03
C TYR A 58 -10.18 7.66 0.14
N TRP A 59 -9.36 6.60 0.17
CA TRP A 59 -9.50 5.60 1.21
C TRP A 59 -9.07 6.11 2.59
N LEU A 60 -8.04 6.96 2.62
CA LEU A 60 -7.62 7.57 3.88
C LEU A 60 -8.74 8.45 4.45
N GLU A 61 -9.43 9.20 3.59
CA GLU A 61 -10.58 10.01 4.01
C GLU A 61 -11.74 9.16 4.51
N LYS A 62 -11.86 7.94 4.00
CA LYS A 62 -12.88 7.00 4.45
C LYS A 62 -12.49 6.28 5.75
N GLY A 63 -11.33 6.59 6.29
CA GLY A 63 -10.89 6.00 7.53
C GLY A 63 -10.01 4.77 7.40
N ALA A 64 -9.55 4.46 6.19
CA ALA A 64 -8.63 3.34 6.00
C ALA A 64 -7.33 3.61 6.73
N GLN A 65 -6.79 2.60 7.39
CA GLN A 65 -5.57 2.73 8.15
C GLN A 65 -4.42 2.06 7.42
N PRO A 66 -3.37 2.81 7.04
CA PRO A 66 -2.23 2.21 6.39
C PRO A 66 -1.36 1.47 7.40
N THR A 67 -0.76 0.37 6.95
CA THR A 67 0.25 -0.28 7.77
C THR A 67 1.49 0.61 7.80
N GLU A 68 2.39 0.32 8.72
CA GLU A 68 3.62 1.09 8.85
C GLU A 68 4.42 1.15 7.55
N ALA A 69 4.52 0.03 6.85
CA ALA A 69 5.22 -0.02 5.57
C ALA A 69 4.54 0.86 4.52
N VAL A 70 3.22 0.81 4.44
CA VAL A 70 2.46 1.63 3.49
C VAL A 70 2.55 3.10 3.85
N GLU A 71 2.53 3.44 5.14
CA GLU A 71 2.71 4.82 5.56
C GLU A 71 4.01 5.40 5.00
N ARG A 72 5.09 4.65 5.09
CA ARG A 72 6.37 5.12 4.55
C ARG A 72 6.31 5.35 3.06
N LEU A 73 5.67 4.44 2.33
CA LEU A 73 5.52 4.59 0.90
C LEU A 73 4.68 5.81 0.54
N LEU A 74 3.61 6.04 1.29
CA LEU A 74 2.76 7.21 1.07
C LEU A 74 3.50 8.52 1.35
N GLU A 75 4.39 8.52 2.33
CA GLU A 75 5.24 9.68 2.61
C GLU A 75 6.21 9.93 1.46
N ILE A 76 6.81 8.88 0.94
CA ILE A 76 7.77 8.98 -0.16
C ILE A 76 7.12 9.57 -1.41
N VAL A 77 5.91 9.15 -1.73
CA VAL A 77 5.22 9.64 -2.92
C VAL A 77 4.44 10.93 -2.66
N GLY A 78 4.45 11.43 -1.44
CA GLY A 78 3.85 12.72 -1.13
C GLY A 78 2.36 12.71 -0.81
N VAL A 79 1.76 11.55 -0.62
CA VAL A 79 0.35 11.45 -0.23
C VAL A 79 0.16 11.84 1.22
N LEU A 80 1.09 11.44 2.08
CA LEU A 80 1.10 11.83 3.48
C LEU A 80 2.27 12.76 3.73
N PRO A 81 2.12 13.73 4.64
CA PRO A 81 3.25 14.56 5.01
C PRO A 81 4.30 13.71 5.73
N LYS A 82 5.56 14.03 5.50
CA LYS A 82 6.63 13.35 6.21
C LYS A 82 6.48 13.62 7.69
N ASN A 83 6.50 12.55 8.46
CA ASN A 83 6.41 12.68 9.88
C ASN A 83 7.77 13.14 10.41
N SER A 84 7.80 14.33 10.97
CA SER A 84 9.03 14.94 11.44
C SER A 84 9.41 14.54 12.87
N LYS A 85 8.72 13.59 13.40
CA LYS A 85 9.06 13.12 14.75
C LYS A 85 10.36 12.36 14.76
#